data_130f229905edb5d88a34f2dfa8aa87bc
#
_entry.id   130f229905edb5d88a34f2dfa8aa87bc
#
_cell.length_a   1.000
_cell.length_b   1.000
_cell.length_c   1.000
_cell.angle_alpha   90.00
_cell.angle_beta   90.00
_cell.angle_gamma   90.00
#
_symmetry.space_group_name_H-M   'P 1'
#
loop_
_entity.id
_entity.type
_entity.pdbx_description
1 polymer ?
#
loop_
_entity_poly.entity_id
_entity_poly.type
_entity_poly.pdbx_seq_one_letter_code
_entity_poly.pdbx_strand_id
1 'polypeptide(L)'
;MRSIPIQQSPNQSITVTLDGNRWSLTIKTANDTMCVDVDLNDTPILRGQRAVAGMPVIPYRRLAAGQGNFMFVTERDDNPWWERFTVDQSLHYVTA
;
A
#
# COMPACT_ATOMS: atom_id res chain seq x y z
N MET A 1 -0.65 14.38 -0.90
CA MET A 1 -0.78 12.94 -1.21
C MET A 1 -0.10 12.66 -2.55
N ARG A 2 0.72 11.64 -2.61
CA ARG A 2 1.50 11.31 -3.81
C ARG A 2 1.06 9.96 -4.35
N SER A 3 0.78 9.89 -5.66
CA SER A 3 0.42 8.64 -6.32
C SER A 3 1.65 7.74 -6.47
N ILE A 4 1.49 6.47 -6.16
CA ILE A 4 2.54 5.45 -6.28
C ILE A 4 2.19 4.60 -7.50
N PRO A 5 3.10 4.46 -8.48
CA PRO A 5 2.82 3.62 -9.66
C PRO A 5 2.69 2.16 -9.26
N ILE A 6 1.55 1.57 -9.64
CA ILE A 6 1.28 0.13 -9.47
C ILE A 6 0.83 -0.42 -10.81
N GLN A 7 0.82 -1.75 -10.93
CA GLN A 7 0.45 -2.45 -12.16
C GLN A 7 -0.79 -3.29 -11.92
N GLN A 8 -1.48 -3.63 -13.00
CA GLN A 8 -2.55 -4.61 -12.96
C GLN A 8 -1.95 -6.01 -12.86
N SER A 9 -1.50 -6.35 -11.68
CA SER A 9 -0.86 -7.65 -11.42
C SER A 9 -1.32 -8.18 -10.07
N PRO A 10 -1.61 -9.48 -9.98
CA PRO A 10 -2.01 -10.08 -8.72
C PRO A 10 -0.89 -10.12 -7.68
N ASN A 11 0.36 -10.04 -8.13
CA ASN A 11 1.52 -10.03 -7.25
C ASN A 11 2.55 -9.06 -7.81
N GLN A 12 2.99 -8.11 -6.99
CA GLN A 12 3.98 -7.14 -7.41
C GLN A 12 4.75 -6.60 -6.22
N SER A 13 5.99 -6.20 -6.47
CA SER A 13 6.83 -5.55 -5.47
C SER A 13 7.26 -4.19 -5.98
N ILE A 14 7.22 -3.19 -5.11
CA ILE A 14 7.58 -1.82 -5.43
C ILE A 14 8.57 -1.34 -4.39
N THR A 15 9.66 -0.73 -4.84
CA THR A 15 10.60 -0.05 -3.95
C THR A 15 10.63 1.42 -4.35
N VAL A 16 10.43 2.30 -3.39
CA VAL A 16 10.35 3.74 -3.64
C VAL A 16 10.96 4.50 -2.46
N THR A 17 11.67 5.60 -2.78
CA THR A 17 12.23 6.48 -1.75
C THR A 17 11.32 7.69 -1.59
N LEU A 18 10.80 7.86 -0.38
CA LEU A 18 9.86 8.95 -0.05
C LEU A 18 10.28 9.56 1.29
N ASP A 19 10.41 10.88 1.31
CA ASP A 19 10.79 11.64 2.51
C ASP A 19 12.06 11.10 3.21
N GLY A 20 13.05 10.71 2.38
CA GLY A 20 14.31 10.20 2.89
C GLY A 20 14.30 8.76 3.35
N ASN A 21 13.18 8.06 3.22
CA ASN A 21 13.03 6.65 3.62
C ASN A 21 12.84 5.77 2.40
N ARG A 22 13.42 4.58 2.43
CA ARG A 22 13.23 3.59 1.39
C ARG A 22 12.12 2.63 1.80
N TRP A 23 11.04 2.67 1.06
CA TRP A 23 9.88 1.83 1.29
C TRP A 23 9.84 0.68 0.29
N SER A 24 9.62 -0.52 0.76
CA SER A 24 9.41 -1.68 -0.09
C SER A 24 8.05 -2.25 0.23
N LEU A 25 7.21 -2.33 -0.80
CA LEU A 25 5.84 -2.83 -0.68
C LEU A 25 5.70 -4.08 -1.55
N THR A 26 5.16 -5.13 -0.98
CA THR A 26 4.75 -6.31 -1.75
C THR A 26 3.24 -6.40 -1.67
N ILE A 27 2.59 -6.29 -2.83
CA ILE A 27 1.13 -6.36 -2.94
C ILE A 27 0.81 -7.72 -3.57
N LYS A 28 -0.02 -8.49 -2.88
CA LYS A 28 -0.32 -9.86 -3.30
C LYS A 28 -1.77 -10.21 -3.04
N THR A 29 -2.27 -11.22 -3.75
CA THR A 29 -3.60 -11.76 -3.49
C THR A 29 -3.56 -12.81 -2.41
N ALA A 30 -4.60 -12.85 -1.60
CA ALA A 30 -4.83 -13.89 -0.60
C ALA A 30 -6.33 -14.24 -0.71
N ASN A 31 -6.62 -15.33 -1.42
CA ASN A 31 -7.99 -15.67 -1.81
C ASN A 31 -8.59 -14.55 -2.67
N ASP A 32 -9.68 -13.95 -2.25
CA ASP A 32 -10.34 -12.84 -2.97
C ASP A 32 -10.05 -11.47 -2.35
N THR A 33 -8.94 -11.35 -1.61
CA THR A 33 -8.52 -10.07 -1.04
C THR A 33 -7.09 -9.77 -1.45
N MET A 34 -6.73 -8.49 -1.35
CA MET A 34 -5.34 -8.05 -1.54
C MET A 34 -4.70 -7.84 -0.18
N CYS A 35 -3.45 -8.24 -0.05
CA CYS A 35 -2.65 -8.05 1.16
C CYS A 35 -1.36 -7.34 0.82
N VAL A 36 -0.81 -6.61 1.80
CA VAL A 36 0.41 -5.82 1.62
C VAL A 36 1.42 -6.15 2.70
N ASP A 37 2.64 -6.41 2.27
CA ASP A 37 3.81 -6.44 3.15
C ASP A 37 4.55 -5.12 3.01
N VAL A 38 5.01 -4.56 4.10
CA VAL A 38 5.72 -3.29 4.10
C VAL A 38 7.05 -3.43 4.83
N ASP A 39 8.13 -3.02 4.15
CA ASP A 39 9.44 -2.85 4.77
C ASP A 39 9.83 -1.38 4.71
N LEU A 40 10.45 -0.89 5.77
CA LEU A 40 10.98 0.46 5.82
C LEU A 40 12.47 0.38 6.10
N ASN A 41 13.29 0.89 5.17
CA ASN A 41 14.75 0.86 5.26
C ASN A 41 15.27 -0.55 5.56
N ASP A 42 14.73 -1.54 4.84
CA ASP A 42 15.05 -2.97 4.95
C ASP A 42 14.59 -3.63 6.26
N THR A 43 13.80 -2.92 7.07
CA THR A 43 13.23 -3.48 8.30
C THR A 43 11.77 -3.82 8.06
N PRO A 44 11.35 -5.08 8.26
CA PRO A 44 9.94 -5.46 8.12
C PRO A 44 9.06 -4.74 9.14
N ILE A 45 7.97 -4.13 8.66
CA ILE A 45 6.97 -3.48 9.52
C ILE A 45 5.69 -4.30 9.56
N LEU A 46 5.23 -4.73 8.40
CA LEU A 46 3.96 -5.46 8.25
C LEU A 46 4.16 -6.67 7.36
N ARG A 47 3.38 -7.71 7.66
CA ARG A 47 3.28 -8.89 6.81
C ARG A 47 1.81 -9.29 6.68
N GLY A 48 1.33 -9.37 5.42
CA GLY A 48 -0.01 -9.84 5.15
C GLY A 48 -1.13 -8.92 5.63
N GLN A 49 -0.88 -7.62 5.66
CA GLN A 49 -1.91 -6.65 6.06
C GLN A 49 -2.97 -6.55 4.96
N ARG A 50 -4.22 -6.77 5.31
CA ARG A 50 -5.32 -6.68 4.37
C ARG A 50 -5.47 -5.24 3.86
N ALA A 51 -5.61 -5.09 2.54
CA ALA A 51 -5.87 -3.81 1.92
C ALA A 51 -7.36 -3.51 1.96
N VAL A 52 -7.72 -2.36 2.52
CA VAL A 52 -9.10 -1.90 2.64
C VAL A 52 -9.20 -0.49 2.06
N ALA A 53 -10.25 -0.23 1.27
CA ALA A 53 -10.44 1.06 0.64
C ALA A 53 -10.56 2.18 1.68
N GLY A 54 -9.82 3.27 1.46
CA GLY A 54 -9.89 4.45 2.33
C GLY A 54 -9.29 4.28 3.72
N MET A 55 -8.66 3.14 3.98
CA MET A 55 -8.00 2.87 5.27
C MET A 55 -6.49 2.91 5.10
N PRO A 56 -5.75 3.50 6.06
CA PRO A 56 -4.29 3.46 6.02
C PRO A 56 -3.78 2.01 6.01
N VAL A 57 -2.78 1.74 5.19
CA VAL A 57 -2.18 0.40 5.11
C VAL A 57 -1.47 0.04 6.40
N ILE A 58 -0.69 0.98 6.96
CA ILE A 58 0.01 0.73 8.21
C ILE A 58 -0.93 1.09 9.37
N PRO A 59 -1.32 0.12 10.21
CA PRO A 59 -2.18 0.41 11.37
C PRO A 59 -1.53 1.45 12.27
N TYR A 60 -2.33 2.32 12.85
CA TYR A 60 -1.85 3.45 13.65
C TYR A 60 -0.85 3.02 14.73
N ARG A 61 -1.10 1.89 15.38
CA ARG A 61 -0.23 1.36 16.43
C ARG A 61 1.15 0.90 15.95
N ARG A 62 1.30 0.69 14.62
CA ARG A 62 2.57 0.28 14.01
C ARG A 62 3.30 1.43 13.36
N LEU A 63 2.68 2.58 13.30
CA LEU A 63 3.22 3.76 12.64
C LEU A 63 4.10 4.52 13.62
N ALA A 64 5.38 4.64 13.30
CA ALA A 64 6.31 5.42 14.10
C ALA A 64 6.09 6.92 13.85
N ALA A 65 6.41 7.74 14.84
CA ALA A 65 6.30 9.18 14.72
C ALA A 65 7.20 9.68 13.57
N GLY A 66 6.67 10.59 12.76
CA GLY A 66 7.40 11.15 11.62
C GLY A 66 7.42 10.30 10.38
N GLN A 67 6.79 9.13 10.39
CA GLN A 67 6.65 8.28 9.21
C GLN A 67 5.37 8.59 8.46
N GLY A 68 5.42 8.44 7.12
CA GLY A 68 4.22 8.49 6.30
C GLY A 68 3.49 7.16 6.28
N ASN A 69 2.43 7.11 5.50
CA ASN A 69 1.59 5.92 5.36
C ASN A 69 1.15 5.75 3.90
N PHE A 70 0.49 4.67 3.61
CA PHE A 70 -0.06 4.40 2.29
C PHE A 70 -1.55 4.19 2.39
N MET A 71 -2.26 4.45 1.29
CA MET A 71 -3.70 4.27 1.23
C MET A 71 -4.13 3.91 -0.18
N PHE A 72 -4.98 2.90 -0.31
CA PHE A 72 -5.65 2.63 -1.57
C PHE A 72 -6.87 3.51 -1.70
N VAL A 73 -7.01 4.16 -2.85
CA VAL A 73 -8.16 4.99 -3.19
C VAL A 73 -8.93 4.29 -4.30
N THR A 74 -10.23 4.10 -4.08
CA THR A 74 -11.10 3.46 -5.06
C THR A 74 -12.22 4.44 -5.42
N GLU A 75 -12.63 4.46 -6.69
CA GLU A 75 -13.73 5.31 -7.14
C GLU A 75 -15.09 4.74 -6.77
N ARG A 76 -15.15 3.43 -6.55
CA ARG A 76 -16.33 2.74 -6.05
C ARG A 76 -16.08 2.33 -4.62
N ASP A 77 -17.12 2.03 -3.87
CA ASP A 77 -16.98 1.63 -2.47
C ASP A 77 -16.56 0.17 -2.31
N ASP A 78 -15.68 -0.31 -3.16
CA ASP A 78 -15.18 -1.68 -3.10
C ASP A 78 -13.72 -1.70 -2.62
N ASN A 79 -13.30 -2.84 -2.08
CA ASN A 79 -11.93 -2.99 -1.61
C ASN A 79 -10.96 -3.14 -2.78
N PRO A 80 -9.67 -2.82 -2.57
CA PRO A 80 -8.67 -2.96 -3.61
C PRO A 80 -8.64 -4.36 -4.23
N TRP A 81 -8.56 -4.39 -5.56
CA TRP A 81 -8.44 -5.62 -6.34
C TRP A 81 -7.56 -5.36 -7.55
N TRP A 82 -6.61 -6.23 -7.81
CA TRP A 82 -5.55 -6.00 -8.79
C TRP A 82 -6.05 -5.71 -10.21
N GLU A 83 -7.18 -6.27 -10.62
CA GLU A 83 -7.73 -6.04 -11.96
C GLU A 83 -8.26 -4.61 -12.12
N ARG A 84 -8.50 -3.91 -11.03
CA ARG A 84 -8.98 -2.53 -11.02
C ARG A 84 -7.85 -1.52 -10.85
N PHE A 85 -6.64 -1.97 -10.54
CA PHE A 85 -5.49 -1.09 -10.39
C PHE A 85 -5.24 -0.33 -11.69
N THR A 86 -5.01 0.96 -11.62
CA THR A 86 -4.82 1.90 -12.73
C THR A 86 -6.08 2.17 -13.57
N VAL A 87 -7.17 1.48 -13.31
CA VAL A 87 -8.47 1.74 -13.94
C VAL A 87 -9.26 2.75 -13.11
N ASP A 88 -9.71 2.34 -11.93
CA ASP A 88 -10.41 3.22 -10.99
C ASP A 88 -9.92 3.05 -9.56
N GLN A 89 -8.79 2.38 -9.37
CA GLN A 89 -8.14 2.21 -8.07
C GLN A 89 -6.68 2.64 -8.17
N SER A 90 -6.17 3.26 -7.13
CA SER A 90 -4.81 3.76 -7.07
C SER A 90 -4.24 3.63 -5.67
N LEU A 91 -2.92 3.67 -5.59
CA LEU A 91 -2.19 3.66 -4.32
C LEU A 91 -1.54 5.02 -4.12
N HIS A 92 -1.66 5.56 -2.92
CA HIS A 92 -1.11 6.86 -2.58
C HIS A 92 -0.25 6.79 -1.33
N TYR A 93 0.79 7.62 -1.30
CA TYR A 93 1.59 7.85 -0.12
C TYR A 93 1.10 9.13 0.56
N VAL A 94 0.88 9.05 1.86
CA VAL A 94 0.43 10.18 2.68
C VAL A 94 1.57 10.56 3.61
N THR A 95 2.05 11.82 3.49
CA THR A 95 3.13 12.30 4.34
C THR A 95 2.69 12.37 5.81
N ALA A 96 3.66 12.25 6.68
CA ALA A 96 3.41 12.37 8.12
C ALA A 96 2.91 13.76 8.51
#